data_0813dd73fe4a09023f6d6d121d435d6d
#
_entry.id   0813dd73fe4a09023f6d6d121d435d6d
#
_cell.length_a   1.000
_cell.length_b   1.000
_cell.length_c   1.000
_cell.angle_alpha   90.00
_cell.angle_beta   90.00
_cell.angle_gamma   90.00
#
_symmetry.space_group_name_H-M   'P 1'
#
loop_
_entity.id
_entity.type
_entity.pdbx_description
1 polymer ?
#
loop_
_entity_poly.entity_id
_entity_poly.type
_entity_poly.pdbx_seq_one_letter_code
_entity_poly.pdbx_strand_id
1 'polypeptide(L)'
;HGILTVNQIDMFLKAMPFELTYADDNNQFLYYNNAHQDPNTMFAKRVPSQSGGRMSTIHGSLPPARMKNVEWVIGTLRNGNQEYVRTIVPGSPAGVINTHNYQAMYYPDGSYAGINEIVFNFQPWLDWYLKETGQRLVGGSGPFAPAGGHGDADATSGASDAGGHSDADATSGASN
;
A
#
# COMPACT_ATOMS: atom_id res chain seq x y z
N HIS A 1 -14.02 -10.93 18.02
CA HIS A 1 -15.40 -11.18 17.64
C HIS A 1 -16.32 -10.14 18.27
N GLY A 2 -17.30 -9.65 17.51
CA GLY A 2 -18.22 -8.61 17.94
C GLY A 2 -19.48 -8.64 17.09
N ILE A 3 -20.45 -7.81 17.44
CA ILE A 3 -21.68 -7.63 16.69
C ILE A 3 -21.71 -6.19 16.21
N LEU A 4 -21.56 -6.00 14.89
CA LEU A 4 -21.60 -4.70 14.24
C LEU A 4 -22.63 -4.72 13.11
N THR A 5 -23.35 -3.63 12.94
CA THR A 5 -24.14 -3.40 11.74
C THR A 5 -23.22 -3.00 10.59
N VAL A 6 -23.68 -3.12 9.35
CA VAL A 6 -22.93 -2.69 8.16
C VAL A 6 -22.51 -1.22 8.26
N ASN A 7 -23.40 -0.35 8.74
CA ASN A 7 -23.07 1.07 8.93
C ASN A 7 -21.99 1.29 9.99
N GLN A 8 -21.98 0.50 11.06
CA GLN A 8 -20.93 0.58 12.08
C GLN A 8 -19.59 0.09 11.52
N ILE A 9 -19.58 -0.94 10.70
CA ILE A 9 -18.36 -1.41 10.01
C ILE A 9 -17.81 -0.31 9.08
N ASP A 10 -18.67 0.30 8.26
CA ASP A 10 -18.27 1.38 7.35
C ASP A 10 -17.69 2.58 8.13
N MET A 11 -18.39 3.04 9.18
CA MET A 11 -17.89 4.11 10.04
C MET A 11 -16.54 3.75 10.69
N PHE A 12 -16.41 2.53 11.18
CA PHE A 12 -15.18 2.05 11.83
C PHE A 12 -14.02 2.02 10.85
N LEU A 13 -14.23 1.52 9.62
CA LEU A 13 -13.20 1.48 8.59
C LEU A 13 -12.81 2.90 8.12
N LYS A 14 -13.78 3.81 8.00
CA LYS A 14 -13.52 5.23 7.65
C LYS A 14 -12.76 5.99 8.75
N ALA A 15 -12.89 5.59 10.00
CA ALA A 15 -12.16 6.20 11.11
C ALA A 15 -10.70 5.74 11.23
N MET A 16 -10.28 4.75 10.43
CA MET A 16 -8.88 4.32 10.40
C MET A 16 -7.98 5.45 9.87
N PRO A 17 -6.82 5.70 10.48
CA PRO A 17 -5.91 6.77 10.07
C PRO A 17 -5.05 6.37 8.84
N PHE A 18 -5.59 5.55 7.97
CA PHE A 18 -4.94 5.08 6.75
C PHE A 18 -5.97 4.74 5.68
N GLU A 19 -5.52 4.72 4.43
CA GLU A 19 -6.32 4.30 3.30
C GLU A 19 -6.33 2.78 3.24
N LEU A 20 -7.53 2.19 3.11
CA LEU A 20 -7.72 0.76 2.98
C LEU A 20 -8.27 0.44 1.61
N THR A 21 -7.73 -0.57 0.97
CA THR A 21 -8.24 -1.13 -0.28
C THR A 21 -8.34 -2.64 -0.16
N TYR A 22 -9.44 -3.20 -0.61
CA TYR A 22 -9.63 -4.64 -0.70
C TYR A 22 -9.82 -5.07 -2.15
N ALA A 23 -8.99 -6.02 -2.58
CA ALA A 23 -9.17 -6.78 -3.81
C ALA A 23 -9.37 -8.26 -3.47
N ASP A 24 -10.36 -8.90 -4.11
CA ASP A 24 -10.71 -10.30 -3.84
C ASP A 24 -9.75 -11.31 -4.49
N ASP A 25 -10.06 -12.58 -4.31
CA ASP A 25 -9.33 -13.71 -4.88
C ASP A 25 -9.37 -13.78 -6.42
N ASN A 26 -10.29 -13.06 -7.07
CA ASN A 26 -10.37 -12.89 -8.52
C ASN A 26 -9.67 -11.64 -9.04
N ASN A 27 -8.94 -10.92 -8.17
CA ASN A 27 -8.32 -9.64 -8.46
C ASN A 27 -9.34 -8.56 -8.88
N GLN A 28 -10.54 -8.59 -8.30
CA GLN A 28 -11.51 -7.52 -8.41
C GLN A 28 -11.35 -6.54 -7.25
N PHE A 29 -11.27 -5.27 -7.55
CA PHE A 29 -11.28 -4.21 -6.56
C PHE A 29 -12.70 -4.06 -5.99
N LEU A 30 -12.90 -4.41 -4.73
CA LEU A 30 -14.24 -4.45 -4.15
C LEU A 30 -14.53 -3.29 -3.20
N TYR A 31 -13.53 -2.83 -2.46
CA TYR A 31 -13.75 -1.85 -1.40
C TYR A 31 -12.55 -0.92 -1.21
N TYR A 32 -12.83 0.31 -0.88
CA TYR A 32 -11.88 1.23 -0.24
C TYR A 32 -12.63 2.06 0.81
N ASN A 33 -11.94 2.45 1.88
CA ASN A 33 -12.61 3.10 3.02
C ASN A 33 -12.91 4.59 2.80
N ASN A 34 -12.51 5.17 1.67
CA ASN A 34 -12.72 6.60 1.37
C ASN A 34 -12.36 7.51 2.58
N ALA A 35 -11.20 7.24 3.20
CA ALA A 35 -10.74 7.96 4.39
C ALA A 35 -10.56 9.48 4.15
N HIS A 36 -10.37 9.87 2.89
CA HIS A 36 -10.28 11.25 2.45
C HIS A 36 -11.50 11.62 1.59
N GLN A 37 -12.13 12.76 1.87
CA GLN A 37 -13.28 13.22 1.08
C GLN A 37 -12.90 13.63 -0.35
N ASP A 38 -11.67 14.15 -0.53
CA ASP A 38 -11.13 14.49 -1.84
C ASP A 38 -10.17 13.38 -2.31
N PRO A 39 -10.50 12.65 -3.40
CA PRO A 39 -9.62 11.63 -3.96
C PRO A 39 -8.23 12.13 -4.36
N ASN A 40 -8.06 13.43 -4.61
CA ASN A 40 -6.77 14.00 -4.98
C ASN A 40 -5.80 14.12 -3.79
N THR A 41 -6.29 13.98 -2.56
CA THR A 41 -5.46 13.95 -1.35
C THR A 41 -5.06 12.52 -0.93
N MET A 42 -5.55 11.51 -1.63
CA MET A 42 -5.21 10.11 -1.38
C MET A 42 -3.83 9.77 -1.94
N PHE A 43 -3.06 9.00 -1.20
CA PHE A 43 -1.80 8.40 -1.66
C PHE A 43 -2.04 7.28 -2.67
N ALA A 44 -3.06 6.45 -2.44
CA ALA A 44 -3.55 5.46 -3.38
C ALA A 44 -4.92 5.93 -3.93
N LYS A 45 -4.89 6.79 -4.93
CA LYS A 45 -6.10 7.42 -5.46
C LYS A 45 -7.13 6.37 -5.90
N ARG A 46 -8.34 6.47 -5.33
CA ARG A 46 -9.47 5.61 -5.67
C ARG A 46 -10.71 6.47 -5.90
N VAL A 47 -11.58 5.98 -6.77
CA VAL A 47 -12.89 6.62 -7.04
C VAL A 47 -13.99 5.55 -7.04
N PRO A 48 -15.22 5.90 -6.69
CA PRO A 48 -16.32 4.93 -6.57
C PRO A 48 -16.56 4.08 -7.81
N SER A 49 -16.36 4.65 -8.99
CA SER A 49 -16.56 3.95 -10.28
C SER A 49 -15.57 2.81 -10.53
N GLN A 50 -14.50 2.71 -9.75
CA GLN A 50 -13.53 1.61 -9.84
C GLN A 50 -13.99 0.37 -9.09
N SER A 51 -14.92 0.50 -8.14
CA SER A 51 -15.44 -0.64 -7.37
C SER A 51 -16.13 -1.65 -8.27
N GLY A 52 -15.77 -2.94 -8.11
CA GLY A 52 -16.20 -4.03 -8.99
C GLY A 52 -15.33 -4.21 -10.23
N GLY A 53 -14.41 -3.28 -10.52
CA GLY A 53 -13.50 -3.36 -11.64
C GLY A 53 -12.33 -4.33 -11.40
N ARG A 54 -11.76 -4.84 -12.49
CA ARG A 54 -10.55 -5.67 -12.41
C ARG A 54 -9.32 -4.81 -12.08
N MET A 55 -8.43 -5.31 -11.25
CA MET A 55 -7.17 -4.65 -10.92
C MET A 55 -6.34 -4.32 -12.17
N SER A 56 -6.34 -5.16 -13.19
CA SER A 56 -5.69 -4.90 -14.48
C SER A 56 -6.25 -3.67 -15.20
N THR A 57 -7.54 -3.41 -15.09
CA THR A 57 -8.18 -2.23 -15.67
C THR A 57 -7.86 -0.96 -14.87
N ILE A 58 -7.87 -1.06 -13.56
CA ILE A 58 -7.55 0.06 -12.65
C ILE A 58 -6.10 0.51 -12.83
N HIS A 59 -5.20 -0.44 -13.05
CA HIS A 59 -3.77 -0.18 -13.29
C HIS A 59 -3.39 -0.11 -14.77
N GLY A 60 -4.36 -0.10 -15.68
CA GLY A 60 -4.11 -0.20 -17.13
C GLY A 60 -3.31 0.94 -17.75
N SER A 61 -3.18 2.06 -17.04
CA SER A 61 -2.34 3.19 -17.44
C SER A 61 -0.90 3.13 -16.92
N LEU A 62 -0.57 2.12 -16.12
CA LEU A 62 0.77 1.98 -15.54
C LEU A 62 1.80 1.57 -16.61
N PRO A 63 3.04 2.07 -16.50
CA PRO A 63 4.15 1.55 -17.29
C PRO A 63 4.33 0.03 -17.08
N PRO A 64 4.83 -0.71 -18.09
CA PRO A 64 4.99 -2.16 -18.00
C PRO A 64 5.82 -2.64 -16.79
N ALA A 65 6.85 -1.89 -16.41
CA ALA A 65 7.66 -2.23 -15.24
C ALA A 65 6.85 -2.19 -13.94
N ARG A 66 6.00 -1.20 -13.76
CA ARG A 66 5.12 -1.08 -12.60
C ARG A 66 4.05 -2.18 -12.58
N MET A 67 3.52 -2.53 -13.76
CA MET A 67 2.56 -3.63 -13.86
C MET A 67 3.18 -4.95 -13.40
N LYS A 68 4.44 -5.21 -13.75
CA LYS A 68 5.17 -6.39 -13.23
C LYS A 68 5.27 -6.40 -11.71
N ASN A 69 5.48 -5.25 -11.08
CA ASN A 69 5.50 -5.15 -9.62
C ASN A 69 4.13 -5.48 -9.01
N VAL A 70 3.04 -4.98 -9.61
CA VAL A 70 1.67 -5.32 -9.17
C VAL A 70 1.43 -6.83 -9.29
N GLU A 71 1.78 -7.43 -10.42
CA GLU A 71 1.65 -8.86 -10.65
C GLU A 71 2.49 -9.68 -9.68
N TRP A 72 3.70 -9.23 -9.39
CA TRP A 72 4.59 -9.87 -8.43
C TRP A 72 4.01 -9.83 -7.01
N VAL A 73 3.51 -8.69 -6.54
CA VAL A 73 2.85 -8.57 -5.23
C VAL A 73 1.68 -9.53 -5.13
N ILE A 74 0.80 -9.52 -6.13
CA ILE A 74 -0.37 -10.40 -6.17
C ILE A 74 0.06 -11.88 -6.14
N GLY A 75 1.00 -12.26 -6.98
CA GLY A 75 1.51 -13.63 -7.06
C GLY A 75 2.16 -14.10 -5.77
N THR A 76 2.99 -13.25 -5.16
CA THR A 76 3.69 -13.54 -3.90
C THR A 76 2.72 -13.82 -2.76
N LEU A 77 1.71 -12.97 -2.59
CA LEU A 77 0.72 -13.11 -1.54
C LEU A 77 -0.23 -14.29 -1.80
N ARG A 78 -0.70 -14.44 -3.04
CA ARG A 78 -1.60 -15.54 -3.43
C ARG A 78 -0.99 -16.91 -3.24
N ASN A 79 0.30 -17.06 -3.56
CA ASN A 79 1.01 -18.32 -3.44
C ASN A 79 1.49 -18.63 -2.01
N GLY A 80 1.23 -17.72 -1.05
CA GLY A 80 1.64 -17.88 0.33
C GLY A 80 3.16 -17.81 0.56
N ASN A 81 3.90 -17.26 -0.43
CA ASN A 81 5.36 -17.07 -0.29
C ASN A 81 5.68 -16.06 0.81
N GLN A 82 4.79 -15.11 1.04
CA GLN A 82 4.85 -14.14 2.12
C GLN A 82 3.42 -13.83 2.60
N GLU A 83 3.29 -13.49 3.88
CA GLU A 83 2.01 -13.04 4.46
C GLU A 83 1.73 -11.57 4.12
N TYR A 84 2.78 -10.78 3.92
CA TYR A 84 2.69 -9.37 3.57
C TYR A 84 3.89 -8.92 2.74
N VAL A 85 3.67 -7.86 1.96
CA VAL A 85 4.71 -7.10 1.24
C VAL A 85 4.61 -5.65 1.71
N ARG A 86 5.74 -5.01 1.98
CA ARG A 86 5.80 -3.60 2.37
C ARG A 86 6.76 -2.84 1.47
N THR A 87 6.40 -1.61 1.19
CA THR A 87 7.27 -0.72 0.41
C THR A 87 7.11 0.73 0.85
N ILE A 88 8.12 1.53 0.57
CA ILE A 88 8.10 2.99 0.69
C ILE A 88 8.15 3.55 -0.71
N VAL A 89 7.24 4.48 -1.02
CA VAL A 89 7.25 5.16 -2.32
C VAL A 89 8.40 6.18 -2.33
N PRO A 90 9.42 5.99 -3.17
CA PRO A 90 10.55 6.91 -3.25
C PRO A 90 10.12 8.27 -3.84
N GLY A 91 10.89 9.32 -3.53
CA GLY A 91 10.63 10.66 -4.05
C GLY A 91 9.42 11.37 -3.45
N SER A 92 8.85 10.87 -2.37
CA SER A 92 7.80 11.57 -1.63
C SER A 92 8.29 12.95 -1.16
N PRO A 93 7.42 13.95 -1.06
CA PRO A 93 7.79 15.28 -0.56
C PRO A 93 8.41 15.22 0.84
N ALA A 94 9.19 16.25 1.20
CA ALA A 94 9.71 16.38 2.56
C ALA A 94 8.56 16.33 3.58
N GLY A 95 8.74 15.57 4.66
CA GLY A 95 7.70 15.35 5.68
C GLY A 95 6.67 14.30 5.31
N VAL A 96 6.90 13.53 4.24
CA VAL A 96 6.04 12.42 3.82
C VAL A 96 6.88 11.15 3.65
N ILE A 97 6.51 10.10 4.37
CA ILE A 97 6.99 8.74 4.14
C ILE A 97 5.76 7.93 3.70
N ASN A 98 5.51 7.91 2.40
CA ASN A 98 4.39 7.17 1.84
C ASN A 98 4.70 5.67 1.86
N THR A 99 3.94 4.92 2.67
CA THR A 99 4.11 3.47 2.81
C THR A 99 2.91 2.73 2.24
N HIS A 100 3.18 1.68 1.48
CA HIS A 100 2.21 0.73 0.99
C HIS A 100 2.45 -0.63 1.65
N ASN A 101 1.43 -1.18 2.25
CA ASN A 101 1.48 -2.46 2.93
C ASN A 101 0.40 -3.36 2.34
N TYR A 102 0.79 -4.47 1.76
CA TYR A 102 -0.09 -5.44 1.15
C TYR A 102 -0.10 -6.70 2.03
N GLN A 103 -1.27 -7.17 2.39
CA GLN A 103 -1.44 -8.34 3.24
C GLN A 103 -2.40 -9.33 2.59
N ALA A 104 -2.00 -10.60 2.54
CA ALA A 104 -2.89 -11.65 2.12
C ALA A 104 -4.02 -11.85 3.15
N MET A 105 -5.21 -12.06 2.66
CA MET A 105 -6.37 -12.43 3.48
C MET A 105 -6.80 -13.85 3.15
N TYR A 106 -7.37 -14.53 4.14
CA TYR A 106 -7.79 -15.92 4.01
C TYR A 106 -9.20 -16.10 4.53
N TYR A 107 -9.94 -16.97 3.89
CA TYR A 107 -11.21 -17.47 4.41
C TYR A 107 -10.99 -18.36 5.64
N PRO A 108 -12.03 -18.63 6.45
CA PRO A 108 -11.92 -19.51 7.62
C PRO A 108 -11.41 -20.92 7.33
N ASP A 109 -11.57 -21.40 6.10
CA ASP A 109 -11.05 -22.70 5.64
C ASP A 109 -9.57 -22.66 5.22
N GLY A 110 -8.91 -21.47 5.32
CA GLY A 110 -7.53 -21.26 4.94
C GLY A 110 -7.31 -20.96 3.45
N SER A 111 -8.34 -20.94 2.63
CA SER A 111 -8.22 -20.55 1.23
C SER A 111 -7.98 -19.04 1.08
N TYR A 112 -7.23 -18.67 0.04
CA TYR A 112 -6.91 -17.27 -0.22
C TYR A 112 -8.17 -16.45 -0.57
N ALA A 113 -8.38 -15.34 0.13
CA ALA A 113 -9.55 -14.48 0.01
C ALA A 113 -9.25 -13.15 -0.71
N GLY A 114 -7.98 -12.85 -0.95
CA GLY A 114 -7.59 -11.62 -1.61
C GLY A 114 -6.52 -10.83 -0.87
N ILE A 115 -6.43 -9.54 -1.18
CA ILE A 115 -5.41 -8.62 -0.65
C ILE A 115 -6.08 -7.46 0.04
N ASN A 116 -5.61 -7.16 1.25
CA ASN A 116 -5.83 -5.89 1.92
C ASN A 116 -4.59 -5.00 1.68
N GLU A 117 -4.79 -3.84 1.09
CA GLU A 117 -3.77 -2.80 0.95
C GLU A 117 -4.02 -1.71 2.00
N ILE A 118 -2.97 -1.35 2.73
CA ILE A 118 -2.97 -0.27 3.73
C ILE A 118 -1.95 0.76 3.30
N VAL A 119 -2.39 1.99 3.03
CA VAL A 119 -1.52 3.09 2.59
C VAL A 119 -1.64 4.26 3.57
N PHE A 120 -0.49 4.80 3.97
CA PHE A 120 -0.48 5.96 4.87
C PHE A 120 0.87 6.68 4.87
N ASN A 121 0.84 7.93 5.34
CA ASN A 121 2.05 8.66 5.66
C ASN A 121 2.58 8.22 7.02
N PHE A 122 3.72 7.55 7.04
CA PHE A 122 4.37 7.10 8.27
C PHE A 122 5.09 8.23 9.04
N GLN A 123 5.43 9.34 8.37
CA GLN A 123 6.21 10.42 8.96
C GLN A 123 5.62 10.95 10.29
N PRO A 124 4.30 11.27 10.41
CA PRO A 124 3.75 11.76 11.67
C PRO A 124 3.90 10.77 12.84
N TRP A 125 3.85 9.47 12.58
CA TRP A 125 4.05 8.43 13.58
C TRP A 125 5.49 8.38 14.05
N LEU A 126 6.42 8.51 13.10
CA LEU A 126 7.85 8.54 13.38
C LEU A 126 8.21 9.79 14.17
N ASP A 127 7.73 10.97 13.77
CA ASP A 127 7.97 12.23 14.47
C ASP A 127 7.45 12.18 15.90
N TRP A 128 6.25 11.67 16.09
CA TRP A 128 5.68 11.44 17.42
C TRP A 128 6.58 10.53 18.26
N TYR A 129 6.97 9.37 17.73
CA TYR A 129 7.83 8.41 18.43
C TYR A 129 9.18 9.03 18.84
N LEU A 130 9.85 9.71 17.92
CA LEU A 130 11.15 10.34 18.18
C LEU A 130 11.03 11.45 19.23
N LYS A 131 9.94 12.22 19.18
CA LYS A 131 9.65 13.26 20.17
C LYS A 131 9.45 12.67 21.57
N GLU A 132 8.61 11.65 21.69
CA GLU A 132 8.28 11.05 23.00
C GLU A 132 9.46 10.28 23.61
N THR A 133 10.31 9.68 22.77
CA THR A 133 11.45 8.88 23.26
C THR A 133 12.77 9.63 23.36
N GLY A 134 12.87 10.80 22.74
CA GLY A 134 14.13 11.53 22.62
C GLY A 134 15.17 10.85 21.73
N GLN A 135 14.82 9.78 21.03
CA GLN A 135 15.70 9.08 20.10
C GLN A 135 15.96 9.90 18.84
N ARG A 136 17.04 9.58 18.15
CA ARG A 136 17.41 10.22 16.89
C ARG A 136 17.75 9.19 15.84
N LEU A 137 17.35 9.45 14.61
CA LEU A 137 17.78 8.66 13.45
C LEU A 137 19.22 9.04 13.11
N VAL A 138 20.05 8.05 12.85
CA VAL A 138 21.44 8.23 12.42
C VAL A 138 21.70 7.38 11.20
N GLY A 139 22.14 8.02 10.13
CA GLY A 139 22.58 7.37 8.91
C GLY A 139 21.58 6.34 8.36
N GLY A 140 21.76 5.92 7.14
CA GLY A 140 20.99 4.85 6.53
C GLY A 140 21.57 4.54 5.16
N SER A 141 21.64 3.24 4.82
CA SER A 141 22.14 2.76 3.51
C SER A 141 21.17 1.76 2.87
N GLY A 142 19.94 1.70 3.38
CA GLY A 142 18.90 0.83 2.81
C GLY A 142 18.43 1.31 1.44
N PRO A 143 17.71 0.47 0.70
CA PRO A 143 17.21 0.79 -0.64
C PRO A 143 16.28 2.00 -0.66
N PHE A 144 15.63 2.30 0.44
CA PHE A 144 14.75 3.47 0.60
C PHE A 144 15.38 4.59 1.44
N ALA A 145 16.71 4.54 1.67
CA ALA A 145 17.41 5.66 2.31
C ALA A 145 17.20 6.93 1.46
N PRO A 146 16.98 8.11 2.07
CA PRO A 146 16.79 9.34 1.32
C PRO A 146 18.02 9.59 0.46
N ALA A 147 17.95 9.23 -0.82
CA ALA A 147 18.90 9.72 -1.80
C ALA A 147 18.53 11.18 -2.05
N GLY A 148 19.49 12.06 -1.92
CA GLY A 148 19.28 13.44 -2.36
C GLY A 148 18.99 13.47 -3.87
N GLY A 149 17.76 13.46 -4.29
CA GLY A 149 17.36 13.60 -5.71
C GLY A 149 16.19 12.73 -6.15
N HIS A 150 15.12 13.33 -6.43
CA HIS A 150 14.24 13.28 -7.58
C HIS A 150 13.90 11.89 -8.16
N GLY A 151 12.96 11.19 -7.60
CA GLY A 151 12.16 10.22 -8.31
C GLY A 151 10.71 10.71 -8.31
N ASP A 152 10.08 10.73 -9.45
CA ASP A 152 8.64 10.96 -9.55
C ASP A 152 7.92 9.78 -8.87
N ALA A 153 7.55 9.99 -7.62
CA ALA A 153 6.73 9.02 -6.91
C ALA A 153 5.31 9.06 -7.46
N ASP A 154 4.85 7.98 -8.00
CA ASP A 154 3.45 7.84 -8.37
C ASP A 154 2.68 7.21 -7.20
N ALA A 155 2.05 8.05 -6.41
CA ALA A 155 1.24 7.63 -5.29
C ALA A 155 -0.06 6.92 -5.71
N THR A 156 -0.36 6.87 -7.00
CA THR A 156 -1.63 6.31 -7.49
C THR A 156 -1.55 4.85 -7.90
N SER A 157 -0.34 4.29 -7.96
CA SER A 157 -0.14 2.96 -8.54
C SER A 157 -0.45 1.80 -7.60
N GLY A 158 -0.43 2.04 -6.30
CA GLY A 158 -0.54 0.95 -5.33
C GLY A 158 0.64 -0.03 -5.33
N ALA A 159 1.62 0.18 -6.19
CA ALA A 159 2.86 -0.57 -6.20
C ALA A 159 4.03 0.40 -6.05
N SER A 160 5.04 0.01 -5.31
CA SER A 160 6.24 0.83 -5.22
C SER A 160 6.84 1.01 -6.60
N ASP A 161 7.06 2.22 -6.96
CA ASP A 161 7.97 2.53 -8.02
C ASP A 161 9.25 3.05 -7.42
N ALA A 162 10.21 2.25 -7.52
CA ALA A 162 11.56 2.64 -7.21
C ALA A 162 12.22 3.31 -8.41
N GLY A 163 11.59 4.25 -9.06
CA GLY A 163 12.12 4.98 -10.21
C GLY A 163 13.52 4.59 -10.65
N GLY A 164 13.63 3.57 -11.50
CA GLY A 164 14.92 3.06 -11.99
C GLY A 164 15.62 2.05 -11.09
N HIS A 165 15.02 1.65 -9.99
CA HIS A 165 15.46 0.44 -9.30
C HIS A 165 15.03 -0.79 -10.08
N SER A 166 15.97 -1.67 -10.28
CA SER A 166 15.75 -2.98 -10.87
C SER A 166 14.79 -3.80 -10.00
N ASP A 167 14.44 -4.97 -10.45
CA ASP A 167 13.64 -5.98 -9.76
C ASP A 167 13.99 -6.19 -8.27
N ALA A 168 15.12 -5.63 -7.83
CA ALA A 168 15.56 -5.66 -6.44
C ALA A 168 14.62 -4.92 -5.49
N ASP A 169 13.86 -3.91 -5.93
CA ASP A 169 13.00 -3.16 -5.03
C ASP A 169 11.68 -3.84 -4.77
N ALA A 170 11.13 -4.48 -5.79
CA ALA A 170 9.98 -5.35 -5.58
C ALA A 170 10.35 -6.56 -4.71
N THR A 171 11.64 -6.95 -4.73
CA THR A 171 12.17 -8.07 -3.96
C THR A 171 12.81 -7.66 -2.64
N SER A 172 13.11 -6.38 -2.42
CA SER A 172 13.76 -5.93 -1.18
C SER A 172 12.90 -6.15 0.07
N GLY A 173 11.61 -6.27 -0.10
CA GLY A 173 10.71 -6.73 0.96
C GLY A 173 10.53 -8.24 1.02
N ALA A 174 11.09 -8.98 0.04
CA ALA A 174 10.81 -10.38 -0.15
C ALA A 174 11.99 -11.31 0.08
N SER A 175 13.19 -10.81 0.03
CA SER A 175 14.37 -11.65 0.28
C SER A 175 14.88 -11.48 1.71
N ASN A 176 14.58 -12.45 2.49
CA ASN A 176 14.99 -12.81 3.85
C ASN A 176 14.00 -12.43 4.93
#